data_4a2bdf864abc793ace889d5caeef88ce
#
_entry.id   4a2bdf864abc793ace889d5caeef88ce
#
_cell.length_a   1.000
_cell.length_b   1.000
_cell.length_c   1.000
_cell.angle_alpha   90.00
_cell.angle_beta   90.00
_cell.angle_gamma   90.00
#
_symmetry.space_group_name_H-M   'P 1'
#
loop_
_entity.id
_entity.type
_entity.pdbx_description
1 polymer ?
#
loop_
_entity_poly.entity_id
_entity_poly.type
_entity_poly.pdbx_seq_one_letter_code
_entity_poly.pdbx_strand_id
1 'polypeptide(L)'
;MIDPYNDFISEGGKVWDRLKTVAEANDCVPHMLQVLNAARKAGLPVFYALHRRYRAGDYETWRHVAPIQKAAWSRKTFEYGTWGGEIRSEFTPQPGDVVALEHWCSSGFANTDLDLLLKAHGVHQLIVIGLIAHTCVEATVRFAAELGYEVTVVRDATASYSDEQMHAALDINIPNYASSIVTAHDLVDSISSSRTSGLGAR
;
A
#
# COMPACT_ATOMS: atom_id res chain seq x y z
N MET A 1 1.59 -0.25 4.44
CA MET A 1 0.22 -0.61 3.99
C MET A 1 -0.34 0.53 3.16
N ILE A 2 -0.70 0.28 1.90
CA ILE A 2 -1.20 1.29 0.96
C ILE A 2 -2.66 0.97 0.61
N ASP A 3 -3.56 1.93 0.83
CA ASP A 3 -4.95 1.98 0.35
C ASP A 3 -5.83 0.73 0.58
N PRO A 4 -5.92 0.14 1.78
CA PRO A 4 -6.72 -1.05 2.03
C PRO A 4 -8.23 -0.73 2.20
N TYR A 5 -8.78 0.09 1.31
CA TYR A 5 -10.18 0.52 1.34
C TYR A 5 -11.13 -0.53 0.78
N ASN A 6 -12.37 -0.55 1.29
CA ASN A 6 -13.41 -1.44 0.78
C ASN A 6 -13.67 -1.25 -0.71
N ASP A 7 -13.60 -0.02 -1.25
CA ASP A 7 -13.75 0.23 -2.69
C ASP A 7 -12.73 -0.53 -3.56
N PHE A 8 -11.55 -0.87 -3.00
CA PHE A 8 -10.52 -1.62 -3.72
C PHE A 8 -10.58 -3.13 -3.52
N ILE A 9 -10.81 -3.58 -2.28
CA ILE A 9 -10.53 -4.96 -1.87
C ILE A 9 -11.73 -5.71 -1.30
N SER A 10 -12.95 -5.18 -1.49
CA SER A 10 -14.16 -5.83 -0.99
C SER A 10 -15.21 -5.95 -2.08
N GLU A 11 -15.95 -7.05 -2.09
CA GLU A 11 -17.09 -7.27 -2.98
C GLU A 11 -18.07 -6.10 -2.85
N GLY A 12 -18.52 -5.54 -3.99
CA GLY A 12 -19.36 -4.35 -4.03
C GLY A 12 -18.60 -3.00 -3.95
N GLY A 13 -17.29 -3.00 -3.80
CA GLY A 13 -16.47 -1.81 -3.90
C GLY A 13 -16.43 -1.22 -5.30
N LYS A 14 -16.39 0.11 -5.43
CA LYS A 14 -16.51 0.84 -6.73
C LYS A 14 -15.41 0.49 -7.73
N VAL A 15 -14.30 -0.08 -7.30
CA VAL A 15 -13.14 -0.44 -8.13
C VAL A 15 -12.86 -1.94 -8.11
N TRP A 16 -13.47 -2.69 -7.19
CA TRP A 16 -13.24 -4.11 -6.99
C TRP A 16 -13.37 -4.94 -8.27
N ASP A 17 -14.44 -4.77 -9.02
CA ASP A 17 -14.67 -5.53 -10.25
C ASP A 17 -13.53 -5.41 -11.28
N ARG A 18 -12.78 -4.32 -11.24
CA ARG A 18 -11.60 -4.10 -12.12
C ARG A 18 -10.34 -4.77 -11.58
N LEU A 19 -10.27 -5.01 -10.28
CA LEU A 19 -9.11 -5.59 -9.59
C LEU A 19 -9.29 -7.09 -9.34
N LYS A 20 -10.54 -7.53 -9.23
CA LYS A 20 -10.92 -8.85 -8.74
C LYS A 20 -10.16 -9.99 -9.41
N THR A 21 -10.10 -10.01 -10.73
CA THR A 21 -9.47 -11.10 -11.49
C THR A 21 -8.01 -11.31 -11.08
N VAL A 22 -7.22 -10.23 -11.03
CA VAL A 22 -5.81 -10.32 -10.65
C VAL A 22 -5.65 -10.52 -9.14
N ALA A 23 -6.47 -9.84 -8.34
CA ALA A 23 -6.40 -9.93 -6.88
C ALA A 23 -6.75 -11.32 -6.35
N GLU A 24 -7.72 -12.00 -6.96
CA GLU A 24 -8.10 -13.38 -6.59
C GLU A 24 -7.08 -14.39 -7.14
N ALA A 25 -6.56 -14.19 -8.36
CA ALA A 25 -5.59 -15.11 -8.95
C ALA A 25 -4.28 -15.21 -8.15
N ASN A 26 -3.89 -14.17 -7.44
CA ASN A 26 -2.67 -14.15 -6.61
C ASN A 26 -2.95 -14.13 -5.09
N ASP A 27 -4.19 -14.36 -4.66
CA ASP A 27 -4.59 -14.31 -3.25
C ASP A 27 -4.17 -13.01 -2.53
N CYS A 28 -4.26 -11.88 -3.24
CA CYS A 28 -3.73 -10.59 -2.79
C CYS A 28 -4.19 -10.20 -1.38
N VAL A 29 -5.49 -10.24 -1.11
CA VAL A 29 -6.05 -9.82 0.19
C VAL A 29 -5.62 -10.77 1.32
N PRO A 30 -5.70 -12.11 1.19
CA PRO A 30 -5.09 -13.04 2.14
C PRO A 30 -3.61 -12.79 2.41
N HIS A 31 -2.80 -12.58 1.37
CA HIS A 31 -1.37 -12.31 1.52
C HIS A 31 -1.09 -10.96 2.20
N MET A 32 -1.84 -9.90 1.87
CA MET A 32 -1.77 -8.64 2.61
C MET A 32 -2.00 -8.84 4.11
N LEU A 33 -3.02 -9.62 4.47
CA LEU A 33 -3.34 -9.91 5.86
C LEU A 33 -2.27 -10.77 6.54
N GLN A 34 -1.72 -11.75 5.84
CA GLN A 34 -0.63 -12.60 6.32
C GLN A 34 0.61 -11.77 6.67
N VAL A 35 1.03 -10.87 5.77
CA VAL A 35 2.18 -9.98 5.98
C VAL A 35 1.93 -9.02 7.14
N LEU A 36 0.75 -8.39 7.20
CA LEU A 36 0.38 -7.47 8.28
C LEU A 36 0.42 -8.15 9.65
N ASN A 37 -0.14 -9.36 9.75
CA ASN A 37 -0.16 -10.13 10.99
C ASN A 37 1.26 -10.57 11.41
N ALA A 38 2.10 -10.96 10.44
CA ALA A 38 3.50 -11.32 10.71
C ALA A 38 4.30 -10.10 11.21
N ALA A 39 4.13 -8.94 10.59
CA ALA A 39 4.76 -7.69 11.01
C ALA A 39 4.35 -7.32 12.46
N ARG A 40 3.06 -7.31 12.76
CA ARG A 40 2.54 -7.03 14.11
C ARG A 40 3.04 -8.03 15.14
N LYS A 41 3.01 -9.33 14.83
CA LYS A 41 3.55 -10.40 15.70
C LYS A 41 5.05 -10.23 15.95
N ALA A 42 5.79 -9.70 14.98
CA ALA A 42 7.21 -9.41 15.11
C ALA A 42 7.51 -8.11 15.85
N GLY A 43 6.51 -7.29 16.14
CA GLY A 43 6.68 -5.96 16.74
C GLY A 43 7.22 -4.92 15.76
N LEU A 44 7.09 -5.16 14.46
CA LEU A 44 7.46 -4.18 13.45
C LEU A 44 6.42 -3.06 13.40
N PRO A 45 6.83 -1.79 13.32
CA PRO A 45 5.90 -0.68 13.23
C PRO A 45 5.14 -0.72 11.89
N VAL A 46 3.84 -0.48 11.95
CA VAL A 46 2.96 -0.47 10.76
C VAL A 46 2.58 0.97 10.44
N PHE A 47 2.80 1.36 9.19
CA PHE A 47 2.43 2.67 8.66
C PHE A 47 1.37 2.53 7.58
N TYR A 48 0.37 3.39 7.62
CA TYR A 48 -0.69 3.47 6.62
C TYR A 48 -0.48 4.71 5.75
N ALA A 49 -0.34 4.51 4.44
CA ALA A 49 -0.41 5.53 3.43
C ALA A 49 -1.76 5.39 2.71
N LEU A 50 -2.65 6.33 2.96
CA LEU A 50 -4.05 6.27 2.53
C LEU A 50 -4.33 7.32 1.47
N HIS A 51 -5.01 6.93 0.39
CA HIS A 51 -5.47 7.86 -0.62
C HIS A 51 -6.52 8.82 -0.05
N ARG A 52 -6.51 10.05 -0.55
CA ARG A 52 -7.54 11.06 -0.26
C ARG A 52 -8.93 10.48 -0.53
N ARG A 53 -9.75 10.43 0.50
CA ARG A 53 -11.15 10.03 0.41
C ARG A 53 -11.93 11.16 -0.25
N TYR A 54 -12.75 10.80 -1.26
CA TYR A 54 -13.55 11.78 -1.98
C TYR A 54 -14.41 12.62 -1.01
N ARG A 55 -14.35 13.93 -1.19
CA ARG A 55 -15.27 14.90 -0.57
C ARG A 55 -15.75 15.88 -1.63
N ALA A 56 -17.00 16.29 -1.55
CA ALA A 56 -17.52 17.35 -2.44
C ALA A 56 -16.63 18.60 -2.28
N GLY A 57 -16.27 19.21 -3.42
CA GLY A 57 -15.36 20.36 -3.45
C GLY A 57 -13.87 20.01 -3.63
N ASP A 58 -13.45 18.77 -3.40
CA ASP A 58 -12.08 18.35 -3.68
C ASP A 58 -11.77 18.53 -5.18
N TYR A 59 -10.61 19.12 -5.50
CA TYR A 59 -10.13 19.43 -6.84
C TYR A 59 -10.90 20.50 -7.63
N GLU A 60 -12.07 20.98 -7.20
CA GLU A 60 -12.90 21.92 -7.97
C GLU A 60 -12.17 23.25 -8.28
N THR A 61 -11.31 23.69 -7.37
CA THR A 61 -10.53 24.92 -7.54
C THR A 61 -9.16 24.68 -8.17
N TRP A 62 -8.81 23.42 -8.45
CA TRP A 62 -7.50 23.08 -9.00
C TRP A 62 -7.45 23.39 -10.49
N ARG A 63 -6.44 24.18 -10.91
CA ARG A 63 -6.24 24.51 -12.32
C ARG A 63 -5.80 23.27 -13.14
N HIS A 64 -5.04 22.39 -12.53
CA HIS A 64 -4.49 21.17 -13.15
C HIS A 64 -4.75 19.96 -12.28
N VAL A 65 -5.61 19.06 -12.73
CA VAL A 65 -5.93 17.79 -12.08
C VAL A 65 -5.48 16.66 -13.00
N ALA A 66 -4.68 15.72 -12.48
CA ALA A 66 -4.20 14.58 -13.26
C ALA A 66 -5.35 13.67 -13.73
N PRO A 67 -5.22 12.97 -14.88
CA PRO A 67 -6.25 12.06 -15.37
C PRO A 67 -6.72 11.03 -14.36
N ILE A 68 -5.78 10.45 -13.58
CA ILE A 68 -6.10 9.46 -12.53
C ILE A 68 -6.94 10.07 -11.41
N GLN A 69 -6.66 11.30 -11.01
CA GLN A 69 -7.43 12.02 -9.99
C GLN A 69 -8.83 12.35 -10.50
N LYS A 70 -8.96 12.81 -11.76
CA LYS A 70 -10.26 13.05 -12.40
C LYS A 70 -11.10 11.76 -12.45
N ALA A 71 -10.49 10.64 -12.79
CA ALA A 71 -11.14 9.35 -12.85
C ALA A 71 -11.61 8.86 -11.46
N ALA A 72 -10.81 9.01 -10.42
CA ALA A 72 -11.19 8.68 -9.05
C ALA A 72 -12.30 9.60 -8.53
N TRP A 73 -12.16 10.90 -8.76
CA TRP A 73 -13.14 11.91 -8.35
C TRP A 73 -14.50 11.72 -9.03
N SER A 74 -14.53 11.48 -10.34
CA SER A 74 -15.79 11.26 -11.07
C SER A 74 -16.57 10.03 -10.60
N ARG A 75 -15.88 9.02 -10.09
CA ARG A 75 -16.49 7.82 -9.49
C ARG A 75 -16.79 7.98 -8.00
N LYS A 76 -16.36 9.10 -7.39
CA LYS A 76 -16.38 9.28 -5.95
C LYS A 76 -15.70 8.11 -5.22
N THR A 77 -14.55 7.69 -5.73
CA THR A 77 -13.79 6.59 -5.14
C THR A 77 -13.38 6.94 -3.71
N PHE A 78 -13.56 6.01 -2.79
CA PHE A 78 -13.33 6.19 -1.35
C PHE A 78 -14.16 7.33 -0.74
N GLU A 79 -15.44 7.43 -1.11
CA GLU A 79 -16.29 8.52 -0.62
C GLU A 79 -16.33 8.56 0.91
N TYR A 80 -15.96 9.72 1.46
CA TYR A 80 -15.89 9.93 2.92
C TYR A 80 -17.24 9.68 3.59
N GLY A 81 -17.25 8.92 4.69
CA GLY A 81 -18.46 8.57 5.42
C GLY A 81 -19.31 7.49 4.76
N THR A 82 -18.79 6.81 3.73
CA THR A 82 -19.43 5.63 3.15
C THR A 82 -18.59 4.38 3.41
N TRP A 83 -19.22 3.21 3.35
CA TRP A 83 -18.53 1.93 3.51
C TRP A 83 -17.35 1.75 2.54
N GLY A 84 -17.49 2.21 1.30
CA GLY A 84 -16.42 2.13 0.29
C GLY A 84 -15.17 2.93 0.66
N GLY A 85 -15.34 4.06 1.36
CA GLY A 85 -14.27 4.90 1.87
C GLY A 85 -13.74 4.51 3.25
N GLU A 86 -14.25 3.43 3.85
CA GLU A 86 -13.70 2.87 5.07
C GLU A 86 -12.62 1.83 4.76
N ILE A 87 -11.64 1.71 5.65
CA ILE A 87 -10.65 0.63 5.60
C ILE A 87 -11.39 -0.69 5.84
N ARG A 88 -11.11 -1.71 5.02
CA ARG A 88 -11.65 -3.05 5.23
C ARG A 88 -11.29 -3.54 6.64
N SER A 89 -12.26 -4.11 7.34
CA SER A 89 -12.21 -4.37 8.79
C SER A 89 -10.96 -5.10 9.26
N GLU A 90 -10.47 -6.07 8.48
CA GLU A 90 -9.29 -6.87 8.81
C GLU A 90 -7.99 -6.06 8.80
N PHE A 91 -7.98 -4.91 8.10
CA PHE A 91 -6.83 -4.01 7.98
C PHE A 91 -6.96 -2.75 8.84
N THR A 92 -7.97 -2.66 9.69
CA THR A 92 -8.15 -1.50 10.57
C THR A 92 -6.89 -1.23 11.40
N PRO A 93 -6.38 0.03 11.42
CA PRO A 93 -5.25 0.40 12.26
C PRO A 93 -5.48 0.04 13.72
N GLN A 94 -4.48 -0.53 14.36
CA GLN A 94 -4.49 -0.90 15.77
C GLN A 94 -3.70 0.13 16.61
N PRO A 95 -3.89 0.17 17.94
CA PRO A 95 -3.06 1.01 18.80
C PRO A 95 -1.56 0.72 18.57
N GLY A 96 -0.81 1.78 18.25
CA GLY A 96 0.61 1.69 17.88
C GLY A 96 0.88 1.75 16.38
N ASP A 97 -0.12 1.52 15.53
CA ASP A 97 0.01 1.77 14.10
C ASP A 97 0.00 3.28 13.81
N VAL A 98 0.72 3.71 12.78
CA VAL A 98 0.85 5.11 12.38
C VAL A 98 0.08 5.35 11.08
N VAL A 99 -0.80 6.34 11.08
CA VAL A 99 -1.56 6.73 9.88
C VAL A 99 -1.05 8.07 9.40
N ALA A 100 -0.45 8.11 8.20
CA ALA A 100 0.00 9.34 7.57
C ALA A 100 -1.17 10.16 7.01
N LEU A 101 -0.92 11.43 6.70
CA LEU A 101 -1.88 12.26 5.97
C LEU A 101 -2.24 11.64 4.63
N GLU A 102 -3.52 11.74 4.25
CA GLU A 102 -4.03 11.20 3.00
C GLU A 102 -3.29 11.79 1.79
N HIS A 103 -2.79 10.94 0.89
CA HIS A 103 -2.12 11.38 -0.33
C HIS A 103 -3.11 11.71 -1.44
N TRP A 104 -2.81 12.77 -2.21
CA TRP A 104 -3.74 13.36 -3.17
C TRP A 104 -3.75 12.69 -4.55
N CYS A 105 -2.73 11.92 -4.87
CA CYS A 105 -2.61 11.23 -6.16
C CYS A 105 -2.14 9.79 -5.94
N SER A 106 -0.92 9.44 -6.36
CA SER A 106 -0.46 8.04 -6.26
C SER A 106 0.55 7.82 -5.14
N SER A 107 1.53 8.72 -4.97
CA SER A 107 2.59 8.50 -3.99
C SER A 107 2.13 8.74 -2.56
N GLY A 108 2.35 7.75 -1.68
CA GLY A 108 2.16 7.91 -0.24
C GLY A 108 3.07 8.96 0.41
N PHE A 109 4.15 9.37 -0.27
CA PHE A 109 5.09 10.39 0.21
C PHE A 109 4.76 11.80 -0.28
N ALA A 110 4.29 11.93 -1.53
CA ALA A 110 4.11 13.24 -2.14
C ALA A 110 3.01 14.04 -1.43
N ASN A 111 3.37 15.18 -0.85
CA ASN A 111 2.47 16.09 -0.13
C ASN A 111 1.80 15.46 1.10
N THR A 112 2.52 14.56 1.78
CA THR A 112 2.11 13.94 3.04
C THR A 112 3.22 14.09 4.08
N ASP A 113 2.96 13.63 5.29
CA ASP A 113 3.91 13.57 6.39
C ASP A 113 4.59 12.19 6.55
N LEU A 114 4.41 11.27 5.59
CA LEU A 114 4.91 9.89 5.71
C LEU A 114 6.43 9.83 5.93
N ASP A 115 7.21 10.60 5.19
CA ASP A 115 8.67 10.65 5.34
C ASP A 115 9.09 11.12 6.74
N LEU A 116 8.44 12.18 7.24
CA LEU A 116 8.67 12.70 8.59
C LEU A 116 8.37 11.62 9.65
N LEU A 117 7.22 10.96 9.52
CA LEU A 117 6.79 9.93 10.47
C LEU A 117 7.74 8.73 10.47
N LEU A 118 8.14 8.24 9.29
CA LEU A 118 9.10 7.14 9.17
C LEU A 118 10.45 7.49 9.81
N LYS A 119 11.00 8.67 9.50
CA LYS A 119 12.27 9.15 10.08
C LYS A 119 12.19 9.36 11.58
N ALA A 120 11.07 9.90 12.09
CA ALA A 120 10.87 10.10 13.53
C ALA A 120 10.81 8.75 14.29
N HIS A 121 10.45 7.67 13.62
CA HIS A 121 10.47 6.30 14.18
C HIS A 121 11.77 5.54 13.88
N GLY A 122 12.77 6.18 13.25
CA GLY A 122 14.05 5.54 12.92
C GLY A 122 13.96 4.46 11.84
N VAL A 123 12.92 4.52 10.99
CA VAL A 123 12.69 3.53 9.93
C VAL A 123 13.53 3.87 8.70
N HIS A 124 14.32 2.92 8.22
CA HIS A 124 15.16 3.04 7.00
C HIS A 124 14.85 1.96 5.98
N GLN A 125 14.17 0.89 6.38
CA GLN A 125 13.79 -0.24 5.54
C GLN A 125 12.27 -0.34 5.51
N LEU A 126 11.70 -0.49 4.32
CA LEU A 126 10.25 -0.54 4.12
C LEU A 126 9.83 -1.87 3.50
N ILE A 127 8.81 -2.48 4.07
CA ILE A 127 8.04 -3.55 3.43
C ILE A 127 6.77 -2.93 2.89
N VAL A 128 6.58 -2.99 1.59
CA VAL A 128 5.44 -2.34 0.90
C VAL A 128 4.45 -3.38 0.43
N ILE A 129 3.20 -3.22 0.89
CA ILE A 129 2.02 -4.01 0.48
C ILE A 129 0.82 -3.08 0.25
N GLY A 130 -0.15 -3.52 -0.53
CA GLY A 130 -1.37 -2.75 -0.80
C GLY A 130 -1.62 -2.51 -2.28
N LEU A 131 -2.40 -1.50 -2.61
CA LEU A 131 -2.95 -1.28 -3.96
C LEU A 131 -2.76 0.17 -4.44
N ILE A 132 -2.70 0.37 -5.75
CA ILE A 132 -2.64 -0.59 -6.87
C ILE A 132 -1.18 -0.68 -7.32
N ALA A 133 -0.73 -1.85 -7.79
CA ALA A 133 0.68 -2.11 -8.10
C ALA A 133 1.31 -1.07 -9.04
N HIS A 134 0.69 -0.78 -10.18
CA HIS A 134 1.20 0.14 -11.22
C HIS A 134 0.91 1.62 -10.97
N THR A 135 0.32 1.98 -9.83
CA THR A 135 0.02 3.37 -9.45
C THR A 135 0.55 3.68 -8.05
N CYS A 136 -0.27 3.50 -7.00
CA CYS A 136 0.09 3.94 -5.66
C CYS A 136 1.29 3.17 -5.09
N VAL A 137 1.39 1.86 -5.33
CA VAL A 137 2.53 1.07 -4.89
C VAL A 137 3.80 1.50 -5.63
N GLU A 138 3.79 1.51 -6.97
CA GLU A 138 4.94 1.91 -7.77
C GLU A 138 5.41 3.33 -7.46
N ALA A 139 4.48 4.31 -7.40
CA ALA A 139 4.83 5.68 -7.09
C ALA A 139 5.43 5.83 -5.68
N THR A 140 4.88 5.11 -4.70
CA THR A 140 5.41 5.13 -3.33
C THR A 140 6.80 4.50 -3.25
N VAL A 141 7.04 3.39 -3.96
CA VAL A 141 8.36 2.74 -4.03
C VAL A 141 9.41 3.66 -4.67
N ARG A 142 9.07 4.34 -5.78
CA ARG A 142 9.97 5.31 -6.43
C ARG A 142 10.37 6.44 -5.50
N PHE A 143 9.40 7.07 -4.84
CA PHE A 143 9.67 8.14 -3.87
C PHE A 143 10.47 7.64 -2.67
N ALA A 144 10.17 6.46 -2.15
CA ALA A 144 10.93 5.86 -1.07
C ALA A 144 12.42 5.70 -1.42
N ALA A 145 12.71 5.15 -2.60
CA ALA A 145 14.09 4.98 -3.08
C ALA A 145 14.82 6.32 -3.23
N GLU A 146 14.18 7.35 -3.80
CA GLU A 146 14.75 8.70 -3.94
C GLU A 146 15.01 9.38 -2.58
N LEU A 147 14.21 9.05 -1.56
CA LEU A 147 14.37 9.55 -0.19
C LEU A 147 15.38 8.73 0.64
N GLY A 148 15.98 7.68 0.05
CA GLY A 148 17.04 6.89 0.66
C GLY A 148 16.57 5.69 1.49
N TYR A 149 15.33 5.25 1.32
CA TYR A 149 14.83 4.02 1.96
C TYR A 149 15.27 2.78 1.17
N GLU A 150 15.57 1.72 1.90
CA GLU A 150 15.66 0.37 1.35
C GLU A 150 14.25 -0.22 1.27
N VAL A 151 13.84 -0.67 0.09
CA VAL A 151 12.44 -1.07 -0.15
C VAL A 151 12.34 -2.52 -0.57
N THR A 152 11.54 -3.28 0.16
CA THR A 152 11.07 -4.62 -0.20
C THR A 152 9.60 -4.54 -0.62
N VAL A 153 9.27 -5.04 -1.81
CA VAL A 153 7.89 -5.13 -2.29
C VAL A 153 7.41 -6.57 -2.21
N VAL A 154 6.20 -6.79 -1.71
CA VAL A 154 5.59 -8.13 -1.65
C VAL A 154 4.68 -8.30 -2.85
N ARG A 155 5.14 -9.08 -3.85
CA ARG A 155 4.55 -9.16 -5.18
C ARG A 155 3.13 -9.73 -5.23
N ASP A 156 2.80 -10.62 -4.33
CA ASP A 156 1.50 -11.26 -4.20
C ASP A 156 0.59 -10.61 -3.13
N ALA A 157 1.08 -9.57 -2.46
CA ALA A 157 0.30 -8.71 -1.57
C ALA A 157 -0.04 -7.35 -2.22
N THR A 158 -0.15 -7.34 -3.55
CA THR A 158 -0.60 -6.22 -4.39
C THR A 158 -1.34 -6.75 -5.61
N ALA A 159 -2.12 -5.91 -6.28
CA ALA A 159 -2.85 -6.26 -7.49
C ALA A 159 -2.94 -5.06 -8.45
N SER A 160 -3.26 -5.35 -9.71
CA SER A 160 -3.53 -4.37 -10.77
C SER A 160 -4.82 -4.68 -11.51
N TYR A 161 -5.15 -3.88 -12.53
CA TYR A 161 -6.34 -4.12 -13.35
C TYR A 161 -6.15 -5.22 -14.40
N SER A 162 -4.91 -5.61 -14.70
CA SER A 162 -4.58 -6.71 -15.62
C SER A 162 -3.20 -7.28 -15.32
N ASP A 163 -2.91 -8.46 -15.89
CA ASP A 163 -1.60 -9.11 -15.79
C ASP A 163 -0.49 -8.29 -16.46
N GLU A 164 -0.80 -7.60 -17.58
CA GLU A 164 0.15 -6.72 -18.25
C GLU A 164 0.57 -5.55 -17.35
N GLN A 165 -0.37 -4.99 -16.58
CA GLN A 165 -0.05 -3.92 -15.65
C GLN A 165 0.71 -4.43 -14.42
N MET A 166 0.41 -5.65 -13.95
CA MET A 166 1.22 -6.31 -12.92
C MET A 166 2.65 -6.54 -13.40
N HIS A 167 2.80 -7.09 -14.61
CA HIS A 167 4.11 -7.32 -15.23
C HIS A 167 4.88 -5.99 -15.40
N ALA A 168 4.24 -4.95 -15.94
CA ALA A 168 4.88 -3.65 -16.12
C ALA A 168 5.37 -3.07 -14.78
N ALA A 169 4.56 -3.15 -13.74
CA ALA A 169 4.94 -2.65 -12.42
C ALA A 169 6.04 -3.50 -11.77
N LEU A 170 5.81 -4.80 -11.59
CA LEU A 170 6.63 -5.66 -10.74
C LEU A 170 7.86 -6.24 -11.41
N ASP A 171 7.84 -6.40 -12.74
CA ASP A 171 8.94 -7.05 -13.46
C ASP A 171 9.76 -6.07 -14.32
N ILE A 172 9.22 -4.87 -14.62
CA ILE A 172 9.90 -3.86 -15.44
C ILE A 172 10.27 -2.61 -14.65
N ASN A 173 9.30 -1.98 -13.98
CA ASN A 173 9.49 -0.65 -13.39
C ASN A 173 10.06 -0.70 -11.97
N ILE A 174 9.39 -1.38 -11.05
CA ILE A 174 9.76 -1.46 -9.63
C ILE A 174 11.16 -2.03 -9.40
N PRO A 175 11.69 -3.02 -10.19
CA PRO A 175 13.05 -3.51 -10.02
C PRO A 175 14.16 -2.46 -10.15
N ASN A 176 13.88 -1.30 -10.73
CA ASN A 176 14.83 -0.19 -10.78
C ASN A 176 14.94 0.57 -9.44
N TYR A 177 14.03 0.37 -8.51
CA TYR A 177 13.91 1.17 -7.29
C TYR A 177 13.84 0.33 -6.02
N ALA A 178 13.21 -0.84 -6.08
CA ALA A 178 13.12 -1.74 -4.94
C ALA A 178 14.42 -2.54 -4.77
N SER A 179 14.88 -2.67 -3.53
CA SER A 179 16.04 -3.50 -3.17
C SER A 179 15.72 -4.98 -3.32
N SER A 180 14.46 -5.37 -3.12
CA SER A 180 13.97 -6.73 -3.32
C SER A 180 12.48 -6.79 -3.64
N ILE A 181 12.09 -7.83 -4.37
CA ILE A 181 10.70 -8.18 -4.64
C ILE A 181 10.53 -9.65 -4.25
N VAL A 182 9.67 -9.91 -3.27
CA VAL A 182 9.53 -11.24 -2.65
C VAL A 182 8.06 -11.66 -2.61
N THR A 183 7.80 -12.93 -2.32
CA THR A 183 6.43 -13.39 -2.00
C THR A 183 6.10 -13.15 -0.53
N ALA A 184 4.81 -13.18 -0.18
CA ALA A 184 4.36 -13.10 1.20
C ALA A 184 4.92 -14.25 2.04
N HIS A 185 5.00 -15.45 1.46
CA HIS A 185 5.57 -16.63 2.11
C HIS A 185 7.05 -16.41 2.48
N ASP A 186 7.88 -16.05 1.50
CA ASP A 186 9.33 -15.83 1.72
C ASP A 186 9.59 -14.73 2.78
N LEU A 187 8.79 -13.66 2.72
CA LEU A 187 8.91 -12.58 3.69
C LEU A 187 8.56 -13.03 5.11
N VAL A 188 7.44 -13.74 5.27
CA VAL A 188 6.98 -14.21 6.59
C VAL A 188 7.98 -15.19 7.21
N ASP A 189 8.57 -16.06 6.39
CA ASP A 189 9.62 -16.98 6.83
C ASP A 189 10.88 -16.23 7.26
N SER A 190 11.28 -15.20 6.52
CA SER A 190 12.41 -14.34 6.88
C SER A 190 12.18 -13.61 8.20
N ILE A 191 11.01 -13.01 8.40
CA ILE A 191 10.64 -12.33 9.66
C ILE A 191 10.67 -13.32 10.84
N SER A 192 10.20 -14.54 10.63
CA SER A 192 10.14 -15.58 11.66
C SER A 192 11.52 -16.09 12.05
N SER A 193 12.42 -16.27 11.08
CA SER A 193 13.79 -16.77 11.27
C SER A 193 14.68 -15.75 11.98
N SER A 194 14.50 -14.47 11.70
CA SER A 194 15.27 -13.37 12.33
C SER A 194 15.03 -13.29 13.85
N ARG A 195 13.85 -13.71 14.33
CA ARG A 195 13.52 -13.75 15.77
C ARG A 195 14.19 -14.90 16.49
N THR A 196 14.37 -16.05 15.84
CA THR A 196 15.03 -17.23 16.44
C THR A 196 16.52 -17.01 16.63
N SER A 197 17.17 -16.28 15.73
CA SER A 197 18.60 -15.93 15.85
C SER A 197 18.90 -14.85 16.89
N GLY A 198 17.95 -13.97 17.18
CA GLY A 198 18.09 -12.91 18.21
C GLY A 198 17.90 -13.38 19.67
N LEU A 199 17.36 -14.57 19.90
CA LEU A 199 17.15 -15.14 21.23
C LEU A 199 18.35 -15.98 21.73
N GLY A 200 19.36 -16.21 20.88
CA GLY A 200 20.57 -16.99 21.22
C GLY A 200 21.80 -16.18 21.67
N ALA A 201 21.67 -14.84 21.72
CA ALA A 201 22.76 -13.94 22.10
C ALA A 201 22.38 -13.04 23.30
N ARG A 202 22.13 -13.65 24.45
CA ARG A 202 22.12 -12.97 25.75
C ARG A 202 22.79 -13.85 26.79
#